data_fa8c29b9ab16e9c04921ca413ad76936
#
_entry.id   fa8c29b9ab16e9c04921ca413ad76936
#
_cell.length_a   1.000
_cell.length_b   1.000
_cell.length_c   1.000
_cell.angle_alpha   90.00
_cell.angle_beta   90.00
_cell.angle_gamma   90.00
#
_symmetry.space_group_name_H-M   'P 1'
#
loop_
_entity.id
_entity.type
_entity.pdbx_description
1 polymer ?
#
loop_
_entity_poly.entity_id
_entity_poly.type
_entity_poly.pdbx_seq_one_letter_code
_entity_poly.pdbx_strand_id
1 'polypeptide(L)'
;AVFTEKNDIRIPGNSGTKFSLSDDLSADTAYAGRLEAGYIHKERDYFGIVIAPLSVDSHGSVDRDISFSGTTFPANTDLDATFRFDSYRITWRRKLVSRDDLNVWLGISGNIRDAAITVEGGGQQATKANTGFVPLINFLIDWRFSQPWSFRIAGDALVGPQGRAEDVLFTMLYDVNAATKVFAGYRILEGGANNDEVYTFSLFSYAVAGMEVSF
;
A
#
# COMPACT_ATOMS: atom_id res chain seq x y z
N ALA A 1 -3.82 -6.55 -10.16
CA ALA A 1 -3.71 -5.29 -10.90
C ALA A 1 -3.86 -4.14 -9.91
N VAL A 2 -3.11 -3.06 -10.12
CA VAL A 2 -3.07 -1.87 -9.28
C VAL A 2 -3.47 -0.68 -10.13
N PHE A 3 -4.37 0.13 -9.61
CA PHE A 3 -4.87 1.35 -10.24
C PHE A 3 -4.55 2.53 -9.32
N THR A 4 -4.02 3.62 -9.88
CA THR A 4 -3.69 4.83 -9.13
C THR A 4 -4.89 5.77 -9.16
N GLU A 5 -5.59 5.90 -8.04
CA GLU A 5 -6.73 6.80 -7.89
C GLU A 5 -6.27 8.23 -7.57
N LYS A 6 -5.13 8.34 -6.89
CA LYS A 6 -4.52 9.61 -6.52
C LYS A 6 -3.04 9.42 -6.23
N ASN A 7 -2.21 10.37 -6.67
CA ASN A 7 -0.79 10.41 -6.31
C ASN A 7 -0.24 11.84 -6.39
N ASP A 8 -0.59 12.65 -5.40
CA ASP A 8 -0.15 14.04 -5.27
C ASP A 8 1.18 14.14 -4.57
N ILE A 9 2.10 14.91 -5.12
CA ILE A 9 3.42 15.11 -4.55
C ILE A 9 3.85 16.59 -4.58
N ARG A 10 4.67 16.99 -3.60
CA ARG A 10 5.42 18.26 -3.56
C ARG A 10 6.69 18.05 -2.74
N ILE A 11 7.85 18.23 -3.35
CA ILE A 11 9.16 17.98 -2.75
C ILE A 11 10.15 19.09 -3.16
N PRO A 12 10.69 19.85 -2.20
CA PRO A 12 10.40 19.87 -0.76
C PRO A 12 8.94 20.22 -0.45
N GLY A 13 8.43 19.74 0.70
CA GLY A 13 7.03 19.90 1.08
C GLY A 13 6.59 21.36 1.28
N ASN A 14 7.51 22.27 1.60
CA ASN A 14 7.23 23.69 1.81
C ASN A 14 7.51 24.58 0.57
N SER A 15 8.27 24.11 -0.43
CA SER A 15 8.77 24.98 -1.52
C SER A 15 8.77 24.34 -2.92
N GLY A 16 8.60 23.03 -3.04
CA GLY A 16 8.47 22.36 -4.33
C GLY A 16 7.17 22.71 -5.06
N THR A 17 7.09 22.41 -6.34
CA THR A 17 5.85 22.50 -7.11
C THR A 17 4.94 21.32 -6.74
N LYS A 18 3.67 21.59 -6.38
CA LYS A 18 2.69 20.53 -6.23
C LYS A 18 2.21 20.07 -7.60
N PHE A 19 2.29 18.76 -7.85
CA PHE A 19 1.71 18.13 -9.04
C PHE A 19 1.28 16.70 -8.74
N SER A 20 0.45 16.14 -9.61
CA SER A 20 -0.13 14.82 -9.48
C SER A 20 0.48 13.86 -10.49
N LEU A 21 0.95 12.71 -10.02
CA LEU A 21 1.42 11.62 -10.88
C LEU A 21 0.26 10.85 -11.52
N SER A 22 -0.99 11.13 -11.12
CA SER A 22 -2.20 10.49 -11.67
C SER A 22 -3.09 11.44 -12.48
N ASP A 23 -3.08 12.76 -12.17
CA ASP A 23 -3.99 13.73 -12.78
C ASP A 23 -3.26 14.68 -13.73
N ASP A 24 -2.07 15.19 -13.33
CA ASP A 24 -1.20 16.01 -14.21
C ASP A 24 -0.41 15.13 -15.19
N LEU A 25 0.02 13.93 -14.72
CA LEU A 25 0.56 12.86 -15.55
C LEU A 25 -0.46 11.73 -15.64
N SER A 26 -0.21 10.74 -16.49
CA SER A 26 -1.00 9.53 -16.64
C SER A 26 -0.28 8.37 -15.97
N ALA A 27 -0.86 7.83 -14.91
CA ALA A 27 -0.31 6.66 -14.24
C ALA A 27 -0.70 5.37 -14.96
N ASP A 28 0.27 4.49 -15.15
CA ASP A 28 0.06 3.17 -15.74
C ASP A 28 -0.62 2.20 -14.75
N THR A 29 -1.34 1.25 -15.31
CA THR A 29 -1.80 0.08 -14.52
C THR A 29 -0.60 -0.78 -14.16
N ALA A 30 -0.33 -0.91 -12.86
CA ALA A 30 0.78 -1.73 -12.37
C ALA A 30 0.32 -3.14 -11.94
N TYR A 31 1.29 -4.03 -11.78
CA TYR A 31 1.08 -5.36 -11.19
C TYR A 31 2.00 -5.52 -9.99
N ALA A 32 1.43 -5.87 -8.84
CA ALA A 32 2.18 -6.05 -7.61
C ALA A 32 1.88 -7.40 -6.98
N GLY A 33 2.90 -8.00 -6.39
CA GLY A 33 2.80 -9.22 -5.59
C GLY A 33 2.73 -8.89 -4.09
N ARG A 34 2.08 -9.76 -3.31
CA ARG A 34 2.11 -9.75 -1.84
C ARG A 34 2.34 -11.16 -1.35
N LEU A 35 3.34 -11.33 -0.52
CA LEU A 35 3.63 -12.57 0.19
C LEU A 35 3.40 -12.35 1.68
N GLU A 36 2.64 -13.24 2.31
CA GLU A 36 2.45 -13.27 3.74
C GLU A 36 2.75 -14.69 4.25
N ALA A 37 3.54 -14.79 5.31
CA ALA A 37 3.80 -16.03 6.02
C ALA A 37 3.64 -15.81 7.51
N GLY A 38 3.09 -16.79 8.23
CA GLY A 38 2.87 -16.64 9.64
C GLY A 38 2.60 -17.94 10.38
N TYR A 39 2.60 -17.82 11.70
CA TYR A 39 2.41 -18.93 12.63
C TYR A 39 1.38 -18.55 13.69
N ILE A 40 0.45 -19.47 13.99
CA ILE A 40 -0.53 -19.30 15.04
C ILE A 40 -0.08 -20.10 16.28
N HIS A 41 0.24 -19.38 17.35
CA HIS A 41 0.60 -19.96 18.63
C HIS A 41 -0.65 -20.20 19.50
N LYS A 42 -0.82 -21.44 20.00
CA LYS A 42 -1.92 -21.83 20.90
C LYS A 42 -3.31 -21.41 20.38
N GLU A 43 -3.50 -21.45 19.06
CA GLU A 43 -4.75 -21.09 18.36
C GLU A 43 -5.24 -19.66 18.64
N ARG A 44 -4.40 -18.82 19.27
CA ARG A 44 -4.79 -17.52 19.79
C ARG A 44 -3.93 -16.36 19.34
N ASP A 45 -2.63 -16.53 19.25
CA ASP A 45 -1.68 -15.47 18.90
C ASP A 45 -1.06 -15.77 17.55
N TYR A 46 -1.23 -14.86 16.59
CA TYR A 46 -0.61 -14.92 15.27
C TYR A 46 0.63 -14.06 15.22
N PHE A 47 1.70 -14.60 14.67
CA PHE A 47 2.93 -13.90 14.34
C PHE A 47 3.19 -14.07 12.84
N GLY A 48 3.43 -12.99 12.13
CA GLY A 48 3.61 -13.06 10.68
C GLY A 48 4.53 -12.00 10.14
N ILE A 49 4.95 -12.25 8.91
CA ILE A 49 5.71 -11.32 8.07
C ILE A 49 4.98 -11.08 6.76
N VAL A 50 5.09 -9.87 6.23
CA VAL A 50 4.53 -9.49 4.93
C VAL A 50 5.60 -8.79 4.10
N ILE A 51 5.67 -9.14 2.83
CA ILE A 51 6.49 -8.48 1.81
C ILE A 51 5.53 -8.05 0.69
N ALA A 52 5.48 -6.75 0.43
CA ALA A 52 4.56 -6.17 -0.54
C ALA A 52 5.21 -5.00 -1.30
N PRO A 53 6.01 -5.29 -2.35
CA PRO A 53 6.58 -4.26 -3.20
C PRO A 53 5.51 -3.64 -4.11
N LEU A 54 5.67 -2.34 -4.39
CA LEU A 54 4.86 -1.60 -5.35
C LEU A 54 5.75 -0.65 -6.15
N SER A 55 5.61 -0.66 -7.47
CA SER A 55 6.15 0.37 -8.37
C SER A 55 5.08 0.74 -9.38
N VAL A 56 4.88 2.04 -9.56
CA VAL A 56 3.94 2.60 -10.54
C VAL A 56 4.66 3.64 -11.35
N ASP A 57 4.59 3.52 -12.66
CA ASP A 57 5.13 4.48 -13.60
C ASP A 57 4.03 5.43 -14.07
N SER A 58 4.42 6.67 -14.38
CA SER A 58 3.53 7.71 -14.88
C SER A 58 4.26 8.53 -15.92
N HIS A 59 3.57 8.99 -16.94
CA HIS A 59 4.15 9.77 -18.03
C HIS A 59 3.22 10.88 -18.49
N GLY A 60 3.78 11.93 -19.04
CA GLY A 60 3.02 13.07 -19.56
C GLY A 60 3.80 14.36 -19.55
N SER A 61 3.13 15.47 -19.80
CA SER A 61 3.72 16.81 -19.71
C SER A 61 2.74 17.78 -19.06
N VAL A 62 3.28 18.85 -18.45
CA VAL A 62 2.48 19.90 -17.83
C VAL A 62 2.85 21.26 -18.41
N ASP A 63 1.92 22.21 -18.40
CA ASP A 63 2.05 23.55 -18.98
C ASP A 63 2.76 24.57 -18.06
N ARG A 64 3.38 24.09 -16.97
CA ARG A 64 4.10 24.89 -15.97
C ARG A 64 5.43 24.25 -15.60
N ASP A 65 6.35 25.05 -15.09
CA ASP A 65 7.60 24.55 -14.53
C ASP A 65 7.35 23.70 -13.27
N ILE A 66 8.01 22.55 -13.19
CA ILE A 66 7.97 21.65 -12.04
C ILE A 66 9.30 21.73 -11.30
N SER A 67 9.30 22.28 -10.09
CA SER A 67 10.42 22.20 -9.15
C SER A 67 10.24 20.99 -8.24
N PHE A 68 11.10 19.97 -8.41
CA PHE A 68 11.07 18.73 -7.67
C PHE A 68 12.46 18.33 -7.19
N SER A 69 12.63 18.16 -5.88
CA SER A 69 13.88 17.68 -5.24
C SER A 69 15.14 18.46 -5.68
N GLY A 70 15.02 19.78 -5.85
CA GLY A 70 16.13 20.66 -6.24
C GLY A 70 16.38 20.78 -7.75
N THR A 71 15.63 20.09 -8.58
CA THR A 71 15.68 20.18 -10.04
C THR A 71 14.41 20.86 -10.56
N THR A 72 14.56 21.72 -11.59
CA THR A 72 13.44 22.34 -12.28
C THR A 72 13.29 21.75 -13.68
N PHE A 73 12.14 21.17 -13.95
CA PHE A 73 11.72 20.67 -15.25
C PHE A 73 10.88 21.77 -15.94
N PRO A 74 11.28 22.26 -17.11
CA PRO A 74 10.55 23.32 -17.80
C PRO A 74 9.13 22.88 -18.24
N ALA A 75 8.24 23.87 -18.36
CA ALA A 75 6.91 23.67 -18.92
C ALA A 75 6.94 22.94 -20.26
N ASN A 76 5.95 22.08 -20.51
CA ASN A 76 5.80 21.28 -21.72
C ASN A 76 6.96 20.32 -22.01
N THR A 77 7.74 19.97 -20.98
CA THR A 77 8.71 18.87 -21.06
C THR A 77 7.99 17.55 -20.86
N ASP A 78 8.27 16.55 -21.70
CA ASP A 78 7.81 15.18 -21.45
C ASP A 78 8.51 14.65 -20.20
N LEU A 79 7.71 14.21 -19.24
CA LEU A 79 8.14 13.70 -17.95
C LEU A 79 7.78 12.22 -17.82
N ASP A 80 8.73 11.44 -17.35
CA ASP A 80 8.54 10.09 -16.85
C ASP A 80 8.74 10.11 -15.33
N ALA A 81 7.83 9.51 -14.59
CA ALA A 81 7.92 9.45 -13.14
C ALA A 81 7.67 8.03 -12.66
N THR A 82 8.47 7.60 -11.68
CA THR A 82 8.29 6.32 -10.99
C THR A 82 8.01 6.55 -9.51
N PHE A 83 6.90 6.02 -9.02
CA PHE A 83 6.55 5.96 -7.61
C PHE A 83 6.79 4.56 -7.10
N ARG A 84 7.79 4.36 -6.22
CA ARG A 84 8.11 3.09 -5.57
C ARG A 84 7.72 3.14 -4.09
N PHE A 85 7.07 2.07 -3.61
CA PHE A 85 6.64 1.93 -2.23
C PHE A 85 6.69 0.46 -1.80
N ASP A 86 7.82 0.06 -1.24
CA ASP A 86 8.04 -1.29 -0.74
C ASP A 86 7.71 -1.38 0.74
N SER A 87 6.95 -2.39 1.13
CA SER A 87 6.44 -2.58 2.48
C SER A 87 6.89 -3.94 3.03
N TYR A 88 7.58 -3.89 4.17
CA TYR A 88 8.06 -5.07 4.90
C TYR A 88 7.51 -5.00 6.31
N ARG A 89 6.64 -5.94 6.69
CA ARG A 89 5.93 -5.90 7.97
C ARG A 89 6.24 -7.09 8.83
N ILE A 90 6.29 -6.85 10.15
CA ILE A 90 6.21 -7.86 11.18
C ILE A 90 4.93 -7.60 11.95
N THR A 91 4.08 -8.62 12.09
CA THR A 91 2.74 -8.49 12.68
C THR A 91 2.60 -9.45 13.86
N TRP A 92 2.02 -8.95 14.95
CA TRP A 92 1.43 -9.75 16.00
C TRP A 92 -0.04 -9.36 16.16
N ARG A 93 -0.93 -10.35 16.20
CA ARG A 93 -2.35 -10.12 16.50
C ARG A 93 -2.90 -11.25 17.36
N ARG A 94 -3.84 -10.90 18.21
CA ARG A 94 -4.53 -11.83 19.12
C ARG A 94 -5.97 -12.03 18.69
N LYS A 95 -6.43 -13.28 18.74
CA LYS A 95 -7.83 -13.64 18.50
C LYS A 95 -8.67 -13.18 19.70
N LEU A 96 -9.59 -12.25 19.45
CA LEU A 96 -10.50 -11.69 20.45
C LEU A 96 -11.86 -12.37 20.44
N VAL A 97 -12.33 -12.78 19.25
CA VAL A 97 -13.58 -13.54 19.07
C VAL A 97 -13.23 -14.82 18.33
N SER A 98 -13.76 -15.93 18.85
CA SER A 98 -13.63 -17.25 18.22
C SER A 98 -14.99 -17.93 18.29
N ARG A 99 -15.70 -17.93 17.16
CA ARG A 99 -16.98 -18.61 16.95
C ARG A 99 -16.87 -19.50 15.73
N ASP A 100 -17.79 -20.40 15.54
CA ASP A 100 -17.79 -21.31 14.39
C ASP A 100 -17.87 -20.57 13.05
N ASP A 101 -18.57 -19.44 13.06
CA ASP A 101 -18.81 -18.60 11.88
C ASP A 101 -18.02 -17.30 11.85
N LEU A 102 -17.44 -16.85 12.99
CA LEU A 102 -16.80 -15.54 13.08
C LEU A 102 -15.52 -15.57 13.91
N ASN A 103 -14.42 -15.15 13.32
CA ASN A 103 -13.17 -14.88 14.02
C ASN A 103 -12.79 -13.41 13.90
N VAL A 104 -12.43 -12.78 15.01
CA VAL A 104 -11.94 -11.39 15.04
C VAL A 104 -10.59 -11.36 15.73
N TRP A 105 -9.64 -10.73 15.06
CA TRP A 105 -8.27 -10.55 15.55
C TRP A 105 -7.92 -9.08 15.58
N LEU A 106 -7.15 -8.69 16.59
CA LEU A 106 -6.62 -7.33 16.72
C LEU A 106 -5.18 -7.40 17.22
N GLY A 107 -4.35 -6.49 16.76
CA GLY A 107 -2.94 -6.46 17.13
C GLY A 107 -2.20 -5.25 16.59
N ILE A 108 -0.91 -5.43 16.39
CA ILE A 108 -0.01 -4.38 15.91
C ILE A 108 0.90 -4.93 14.82
N SER A 109 1.28 -4.04 13.91
CA SER A 109 2.33 -4.30 12.91
C SER A 109 3.42 -3.23 12.99
N GLY A 110 4.66 -3.64 12.85
CA GLY A 110 5.77 -2.75 12.54
C GLY A 110 6.07 -2.81 11.04
N ASN A 111 5.88 -1.71 10.34
CA ASN A 111 6.14 -1.62 8.91
C ASN A 111 7.43 -0.85 8.63
N ILE A 112 8.41 -1.49 8.00
CA ILE A 112 9.53 -0.82 7.35
C ILE A 112 9.07 -0.48 5.94
N ARG A 113 8.95 0.82 5.68
CA ARG A 113 8.58 1.37 4.38
C ARG A 113 9.83 1.88 3.69
N ASP A 114 10.13 1.37 2.49
CA ASP A 114 11.14 1.92 1.60
C ASP A 114 10.44 2.55 0.38
N ALA A 115 10.50 3.88 0.30
CA ALA A 115 9.78 4.65 -0.72
C ALA A 115 10.74 5.55 -1.50
N ALA A 116 10.49 5.68 -2.79
CA ALA A 116 11.21 6.60 -3.65
C ALA A 116 10.28 7.17 -4.73
N ILE A 117 10.47 8.44 -5.05
CA ILE A 117 9.85 9.09 -6.20
C ILE A 117 10.97 9.60 -7.08
N THR A 118 10.98 9.17 -8.33
CA THR A 118 11.93 9.62 -9.37
C THR A 118 11.14 10.35 -10.45
N VAL A 119 11.65 11.48 -10.91
CA VAL A 119 11.12 12.22 -12.05
C VAL A 119 12.24 12.46 -13.03
N GLU A 120 12.00 12.17 -14.30
CA GLU A 120 12.93 12.31 -15.41
C GLU A 120 12.28 13.12 -16.53
N GLY A 121 13.06 13.95 -17.23
CA GLY A 121 12.60 14.72 -18.38
C GLY A 121 13.61 15.76 -18.82
N GLY A 122 13.63 16.10 -20.11
CA GLY A 122 14.53 17.12 -20.65
C GLY A 122 16.02 16.83 -20.43
N GLY A 123 16.41 15.55 -20.29
CA GLY A 123 17.79 15.15 -20.00
C GLY A 123 18.21 15.32 -18.54
N GLN A 124 17.28 15.60 -17.64
CA GLN A 124 17.48 15.75 -16.20
C GLN A 124 16.75 14.63 -15.44
N GLN A 125 17.23 14.29 -14.24
CA GLN A 125 16.62 13.35 -13.33
C GLN A 125 16.71 13.88 -11.90
N ALA A 126 15.66 13.68 -11.11
CA ALA A 126 15.66 13.96 -9.70
C ALA A 126 14.96 12.83 -8.93
N THR A 127 15.49 12.48 -7.76
CA THR A 127 14.94 11.43 -6.91
C THR A 127 14.84 11.90 -5.46
N LYS A 128 13.74 11.59 -4.82
CA LYS A 128 13.57 11.65 -3.35
C LYS A 128 13.27 10.26 -2.83
N ALA A 129 14.17 9.74 -2.01
CA ALA A 129 14.00 8.45 -1.33
C ALA A 129 13.90 8.64 0.19
N ASN A 130 13.16 7.76 0.83
CA ASN A 130 13.02 7.72 2.28
C ASN A 130 12.68 6.30 2.75
N THR A 131 13.44 5.81 3.70
CA THR A 131 13.13 4.58 4.44
C THR A 131 12.68 4.97 5.85
N GLY A 132 11.55 4.44 6.28
CA GLY A 132 10.97 4.79 7.57
C GLY A 132 10.27 3.62 8.24
N PHE A 133 10.19 3.68 9.58
CA PHE A 133 9.42 2.75 10.39
C PHE A 133 8.06 3.35 10.75
N VAL A 134 6.98 2.58 10.55
CA VAL A 134 5.61 3.00 10.83
C VAL A 134 4.93 1.93 11.69
N PRO A 135 4.62 2.21 12.97
CA PRO A 135 3.76 1.33 13.77
C PRO A 135 2.32 1.44 13.26
N LEU A 136 1.62 0.31 13.20
CA LEU A 136 0.24 0.23 12.68
C LEU A 136 -0.61 -0.61 13.63
N ILE A 137 -1.91 -0.31 13.70
CA ILE A 137 -2.90 -1.20 14.28
C ILE A 137 -3.26 -2.22 13.21
N ASN A 138 -3.12 -3.52 13.54
CA ASN A 138 -3.46 -4.63 12.65
C ASN A 138 -4.78 -5.27 13.09
N PHE A 139 -5.64 -5.59 12.15
CA PHE A 139 -6.91 -6.27 12.39
C PHE A 139 -7.22 -7.30 11.31
N LEU A 140 -8.02 -8.32 11.69
CA LEU A 140 -8.59 -9.28 10.76
C LEU A 140 -9.96 -9.72 11.30
N ILE A 141 -10.94 -9.69 10.41
CA ILE A 141 -12.29 -10.24 10.61
C ILE A 141 -12.50 -11.28 9.54
N ASP A 142 -12.77 -12.52 9.94
CA ASP A 142 -13.05 -13.64 9.05
C ASP A 142 -14.45 -14.17 9.37
N TRP A 143 -15.37 -14.03 8.43
CA TRP A 143 -16.77 -14.44 8.59
C TRP A 143 -17.13 -15.53 7.59
N ARG A 144 -17.41 -16.74 8.13
CA ARG A 144 -17.89 -17.90 7.37
C ARG A 144 -19.41 -17.88 7.31
N PHE A 145 -19.97 -17.36 6.26
CA PHE A 145 -21.43 -17.25 6.11
C PHE A 145 -22.07 -18.52 5.50
N SER A 146 -21.28 -19.33 4.78
CA SER A 146 -21.76 -20.60 4.20
C SER A 146 -20.56 -21.43 3.75
N GLN A 147 -20.50 -22.73 4.10
CA GLN A 147 -19.45 -23.58 3.55
C GLN A 147 -19.66 -23.80 2.05
N PRO A 148 -18.61 -23.71 1.20
CA PRO A 148 -17.20 -23.50 1.54
C PRO A 148 -16.75 -22.01 1.51
N TRP A 149 -17.64 -21.04 1.67
CA TRP A 149 -17.40 -19.62 1.47
C TRP A 149 -17.19 -18.85 2.78
N SER A 150 -16.21 -17.96 2.79
CA SER A 150 -16.04 -16.95 3.83
C SER A 150 -15.70 -15.58 3.24
N PHE A 151 -15.97 -14.53 4.01
CA PHE A 151 -15.59 -13.17 3.71
C PHE A 151 -14.60 -12.68 4.75
N ARG A 152 -13.54 -12.01 4.30
CA ARG A 152 -12.49 -11.50 5.17
C ARG A 152 -12.26 -10.02 4.94
N ILE A 153 -12.15 -9.28 6.03
CA ILE A 153 -11.58 -7.94 6.05
C ILE A 153 -10.31 -8.02 6.88
N ALA A 154 -9.19 -7.64 6.31
CA ALA A 154 -7.91 -7.62 7.00
C ALA A 154 -7.14 -6.34 6.66
N GLY A 155 -6.41 -5.81 7.61
CA GLY A 155 -5.64 -4.61 7.29
C GLY A 155 -4.78 -4.10 8.42
N ASP A 156 -4.10 -3.02 8.06
CA ASP A 156 -3.27 -2.20 8.93
C ASP A 156 -3.67 -0.74 8.77
N ALA A 157 -3.80 -0.01 9.86
CA ALA A 157 -4.15 1.39 9.82
C ALA A 157 -3.47 2.19 10.93
N LEU A 158 -3.10 3.41 10.61
CA LEU A 158 -2.69 4.42 11.58
C LEU A 158 -3.03 5.82 11.04
N VAL A 159 -3.60 6.64 11.91
CA VAL A 159 -3.79 8.08 11.67
C VAL A 159 -3.05 8.83 12.76
N GLY A 160 -2.20 9.77 12.38
CA GLY A 160 -1.41 10.59 13.29
C GLY A 160 -1.18 12.01 12.76
N PRO A 161 -0.61 12.90 13.59
CA PRO A 161 -0.39 14.30 13.21
C PRO A 161 0.51 14.49 11.98
N GLN A 162 1.39 13.53 11.69
CA GLN A 162 2.36 13.61 10.59
C GLN A 162 1.87 12.96 9.29
N GLY A 163 0.71 12.27 9.33
CA GLY A 163 0.17 11.58 8.17
C GLY A 163 -0.73 10.41 8.53
N ARG A 164 -1.12 9.68 7.51
CA ARG A 164 -1.93 8.47 7.64
C ARG A 164 -1.34 7.34 6.81
N ALA A 165 -1.63 6.12 7.22
CA ALA A 165 -1.29 4.91 6.48
C ALA A 165 -2.42 3.90 6.70
N GLU A 166 -3.02 3.46 5.61
CA GLU A 166 -4.13 2.50 5.60
C GLU A 166 -3.89 1.47 4.50
N ASP A 167 -3.96 0.20 4.83
CA ASP A 167 -3.84 -0.92 3.91
C ASP A 167 -4.91 -1.93 4.26
N VAL A 168 -6.02 -1.92 3.56
CA VAL A 168 -7.20 -2.72 3.87
C VAL A 168 -7.56 -3.63 2.70
N LEU A 169 -7.73 -4.90 3.00
CA LEU A 169 -8.04 -5.99 2.08
C LEU A 169 -9.44 -6.54 2.37
N PHE A 170 -10.28 -6.61 1.35
CA PHE A 170 -11.61 -7.21 1.36
C PHE A 170 -11.59 -8.40 0.42
N THR A 171 -11.76 -9.61 0.95
CA THR A 171 -11.66 -10.84 0.13
C THR A 171 -12.81 -11.79 0.36
N MET A 172 -13.25 -12.40 -0.72
CA MET A 172 -14.07 -13.59 -0.72
C MET A 172 -13.13 -14.80 -0.82
N LEU A 173 -13.25 -15.73 0.12
CA LEU A 173 -12.44 -16.94 0.17
C LEU A 173 -13.32 -18.16 -0.12
N TYR A 174 -12.70 -19.16 -0.78
CA TYR A 174 -13.30 -20.44 -1.08
C TYR A 174 -12.39 -21.56 -0.56
N ASP A 175 -12.90 -22.42 0.33
CA ASP A 175 -12.19 -23.59 0.84
C ASP A 175 -12.12 -24.67 -0.24
N VAL A 176 -10.95 -24.82 -0.89
CA VAL A 176 -10.71 -25.88 -1.88
C VAL A 176 -10.59 -27.24 -1.19
N ASN A 177 -9.91 -27.26 -0.05
CA ASN A 177 -9.78 -28.41 0.84
C ASN A 177 -9.42 -27.91 2.27
N ALA A 178 -9.16 -28.84 3.20
CA ALA A 178 -8.86 -28.49 4.59
C ALA A 178 -7.59 -27.61 4.77
N ALA A 179 -6.65 -27.67 3.83
CA ALA A 179 -5.38 -26.95 3.91
C ALA A 179 -5.28 -25.77 2.94
N THR A 180 -6.15 -25.67 1.94
CA THR A 180 -6.01 -24.71 0.84
C THR A 180 -7.27 -23.89 0.62
N LYS A 181 -7.10 -22.59 0.60
CA LYS A 181 -8.14 -21.63 0.21
C LYS A 181 -7.66 -20.83 -0.99
N VAL A 182 -8.55 -20.48 -1.89
CA VAL A 182 -8.32 -19.46 -2.92
C VAL A 182 -9.16 -18.24 -2.58
N PHE A 183 -8.69 -17.08 -2.99
CA PHE A 183 -9.44 -15.85 -2.75
C PHE A 183 -9.36 -14.89 -3.93
N ALA A 184 -10.36 -14.03 -4.01
CA ALA A 184 -10.35 -12.84 -4.85
C ALA A 184 -11.00 -11.69 -4.11
N GLY A 185 -10.66 -10.46 -4.49
CA GLY A 185 -11.22 -9.31 -3.81
C GLY A 185 -10.60 -7.98 -4.21
N TYR A 186 -10.66 -7.05 -3.29
CA TYR A 186 -10.26 -5.67 -3.46
C TYR A 186 -9.36 -5.23 -2.31
N ARG A 187 -8.31 -4.45 -2.62
CA ARG A 187 -7.43 -3.85 -1.60
C ARG A 187 -7.35 -2.35 -1.84
N ILE A 188 -7.36 -1.61 -0.75
CA ILE A 188 -7.08 -0.17 -0.73
C ILE A 188 -5.75 0.02 0.00
N LEU A 189 -4.84 0.74 -0.64
CA LEU A 189 -3.62 1.24 -0.02
C LEU A 189 -3.65 2.76 -0.09
N GLU A 190 -3.80 3.40 1.05
CA GLU A 190 -3.80 4.86 1.17
C GLU A 190 -2.73 5.29 2.16
N GLY A 191 -2.08 6.40 1.84
CA GLY A 191 -1.12 6.98 2.76
C GLY A 191 -0.57 8.30 2.29
N GLY A 192 0.04 8.99 3.23
CA GLY A 192 0.68 10.25 2.91
C GLY A 192 1.29 10.91 4.13
N ALA A 193 2.15 11.87 3.86
CA ALA A 193 2.78 12.73 4.84
C ALA A 193 2.70 14.19 4.37
N ASN A 194 2.59 15.11 5.34
CA ASN A 194 2.61 16.54 5.09
C ASN A 194 3.52 17.20 6.12
N ASN A 195 4.74 17.50 5.69
CA ASN A 195 5.74 18.23 6.46
C ASN A 195 6.61 19.08 5.54
N ASP A 196 7.59 19.81 6.09
CA ASP A 196 8.45 20.70 5.32
C ASP A 196 9.33 19.99 4.28
N GLU A 197 9.68 18.72 4.53
CA GLU A 197 10.52 17.95 3.60
C GLU A 197 9.69 17.30 2.48
N VAL A 198 8.46 16.86 2.79
CA VAL A 198 7.66 16.08 1.87
C VAL A 198 6.17 16.34 2.06
N TYR A 199 5.48 16.58 0.98
CA TYR A 199 4.04 16.43 0.86
C TYR A 199 3.77 15.31 -0.13
N THR A 200 3.15 14.23 0.33
CA THR A 200 2.70 13.14 -0.53
C THR A 200 1.37 12.64 -0.03
N PHE A 201 0.42 12.42 -0.93
CA PHE A 201 -0.82 11.71 -0.64
C PHE A 201 -1.14 10.80 -1.82
N SER A 202 -1.18 9.50 -1.55
CA SER A 202 -1.41 8.48 -2.56
C SER A 202 -2.55 7.57 -2.16
N LEU A 203 -3.38 7.20 -3.13
CA LEU A 203 -4.47 6.24 -3.02
C LEU A 203 -4.36 5.27 -4.19
N PHE A 204 -4.16 4.00 -3.87
CA PHE A 204 -4.13 2.90 -4.83
C PHE A 204 -5.24 1.92 -4.55
N SER A 205 -5.93 1.50 -5.59
CA SER A 205 -6.89 0.42 -5.55
C SER A 205 -6.36 -0.81 -6.28
N TYR A 206 -6.70 -1.99 -5.78
CA TYR A 206 -6.21 -3.25 -6.33
C TYR A 206 -7.36 -4.21 -6.58
N ALA A 207 -7.38 -4.82 -7.76
CA ALA A 207 -8.03 -6.10 -7.94
C ALA A 207 -7.04 -7.20 -7.55
N VAL A 208 -7.40 -8.02 -6.56
CA VAL A 208 -6.51 -9.05 -6.01
C VAL A 208 -7.08 -10.45 -6.19
N ALA A 209 -6.19 -11.42 -6.40
CA ALA A 209 -6.49 -12.84 -6.32
C ALA A 209 -5.27 -13.57 -5.75
N GLY A 210 -5.49 -14.66 -5.05
CA GLY A 210 -4.41 -15.41 -4.44
C GLY A 210 -4.83 -16.73 -3.82
N MET A 211 -3.91 -17.31 -3.10
CA MET A 211 -4.06 -18.60 -2.44
C MET A 211 -3.46 -18.53 -1.02
N GLU A 212 -4.11 -19.20 -0.08
CA GLU A 212 -3.65 -19.42 1.28
C GLU A 212 -3.47 -20.93 1.50
N VAL A 213 -2.33 -21.32 2.06
CA VAL A 213 -2.03 -22.72 2.40
C VAL A 213 -1.68 -22.81 3.87
N SER A 214 -2.35 -23.71 4.59
CA SER A 214 -2.10 -24.01 6.00
C SER A 214 -1.49 -25.42 6.13
N PHE A 215 -0.50 -25.58 7.00
CA PHE A 215 0.20 -26.85 7.24
C PHE A 215 0.61 -27.00 8.70
#